data_12040d2e381b86b21f57a31204bca9f4
#
_entry.id   12040d2e381b86b21f57a31204bca9f4
#
_cell.length_a   1.000
_cell.length_b   1.000
_cell.length_c   1.000
_cell.angle_alpha   90.00
_cell.angle_beta   90.00
_cell.angle_gamma   90.00
#
_symmetry.space_group_name_H-M   'P 1'
#
loop_
_entity.id
_entity.type
_entity.pdbx_description
1 polymer ?
#
loop_
_entity_poly.entity_id
_entity_poly.type
_entity_poly.pdbx_seq_one_letter_code
_entity_poly.pdbx_strand_id
1 'polypeptide(L)'
;MSTSRVQSDLSLETFARGLPKAELHVHLEGCLSPDLMFMLARRNGIALPWNDAQALAAQYRFQDLQSFLDLYFQGCKVLVTAQDFYDLTRQYLARAHADRVVRAEMFIGPQSFVAQGVPIEALMEGVLAAMADATAQDGISAGLLVSVHRHRSQEDALRTLDSVAPWADRIAGIGMGGAERPNPPSRFTDFFRAARAQGYKLSLIHI
;
A
#
# COMPACT_ATOMS: atom_id res chain seq x y z
N MET A 1 54.53 -5.36 21.98
CA MET A 1 53.51 -6.06 21.19
C MET A 1 52.36 -5.06 20.98
N SER A 2 52.34 -4.45 19.81
CA SER A 2 51.34 -3.42 19.45
C SER A 2 50.14 -4.11 18.83
N THR A 3 48.99 -4.14 19.51
CA THR A 3 47.72 -4.58 18.96
C THR A 3 47.14 -3.46 18.15
N SER A 4 47.39 -3.47 16.84
CA SER A 4 46.70 -2.61 15.91
C SER A 4 45.19 -3.00 15.88
N ARG A 5 44.34 -2.17 16.48
CA ARG A 5 42.90 -2.19 16.26
C ARG A 5 42.67 -1.84 14.79
N VAL A 6 42.28 -2.83 14.00
CA VAL A 6 41.66 -2.61 12.70
C VAL A 6 40.28 -1.99 13.02
N GLN A 7 40.20 -0.69 13.11
CA GLN A 7 38.94 0.03 13.00
C GLN A 7 38.51 -0.06 11.53
N SER A 8 37.59 -0.97 11.25
CA SER A 8 36.86 -0.92 9.98
C SER A 8 35.95 0.34 10.03
N ASP A 9 36.40 1.43 9.42
CA ASP A 9 35.54 2.59 9.15
C ASP A 9 34.44 2.17 8.16
N LEU A 10 33.39 1.54 8.68
CA LEU A 10 32.14 1.38 7.93
C LEU A 10 31.62 2.78 7.66
N SER A 11 31.51 3.15 6.38
CA SER A 11 30.88 4.42 6.04
C SER A 11 29.45 4.44 6.61
N LEU A 12 28.95 5.62 6.98
CA LEU A 12 27.57 5.80 7.49
C LEU A 12 26.54 5.22 6.51
N GLU A 13 26.82 5.32 5.23
CA GLU A 13 25.98 4.73 4.17
C GLU A 13 25.95 3.20 4.24
N THR A 14 27.10 2.55 4.36
CA THR A 14 27.18 1.08 4.49
C THR A 14 26.50 0.60 5.76
N PHE A 15 26.68 1.31 6.87
CA PHE A 15 25.98 1.03 8.12
C PHE A 15 24.46 1.16 7.95
N ALA A 16 23.97 2.28 7.40
CA ALA A 16 22.54 2.53 7.20
C ALA A 16 21.91 1.49 6.25
N ARG A 17 22.60 1.12 5.18
CA ARG A 17 22.15 0.06 4.26
C ARG A 17 22.07 -1.30 4.94
N GLY A 18 22.97 -1.58 5.86
CA GLY A 18 23.07 -2.86 6.59
C GLY A 18 22.02 -3.02 7.70
N LEU A 19 21.42 -1.95 8.20
CA LEU A 19 20.45 -2.03 9.30
C LEU A 19 19.15 -2.72 8.85
N PRO A 20 18.58 -3.62 9.69
CA PRO A 20 17.20 -4.05 9.52
C PRO A 20 16.25 -2.87 9.78
N LYS A 21 15.19 -2.77 8.95
CA LYS A 21 14.24 -1.66 8.97
C LYS A 21 12.82 -2.17 9.11
N ALA A 22 11.92 -1.32 9.61
CA ALA A 22 10.47 -1.51 9.52
C ALA A 22 9.86 -0.34 8.74
N GLU A 23 8.90 -0.65 7.88
CA GLU A 23 8.12 0.34 7.14
C GLU A 23 6.65 0.19 7.57
N LEU A 24 6.11 1.18 8.31
CA LEU A 24 4.88 1.03 9.06
C LEU A 24 3.69 1.79 8.47
N HIS A 25 3.85 2.48 7.34
CA HIS A 25 2.75 3.22 6.71
C HIS A 25 2.99 3.40 5.22
N VAL A 26 2.65 2.39 4.44
CA VAL A 26 2.80 2.38 2.98
C VAL A 26 1.45 2.11 2.33
N HIS A 27 1.05 2.97 1.40
CA HIS A 27 -0.09 2.69 0.53
C HIS A 27 0.38 1.91 -0.68
N LEU A 28 -0.09 0.66 -0.83
CA LEU A 28 0.33 -0.25 -1.89
C LEU A 28 0.14 0.36 -3.28
N GLU A 29 -0.98 1.01 -3.50
CA GLU A 29 -1.30 1.65 -4.78
C GLU A 29 -0.27 2.72 -5.16
N GLY A 30 0.29 3.41 -4.16
CA GLY A 30 1.35 4.40 -4.33
C GLY A 30 2.72 3.78 -4.64
N CYS A 31 2.88 2.47 -4.47
CA CYS A 31 4.11 1.74 -4.78
C CYS A 31 4.18 1.27 -6.24
N LEU A 32 3.14 1.49 -7.02
CA LEU A 32 3.06 1.10 -8.42
C LEU A 32 4.12 1.84 -9.24
N SER A 33 5.13 1.11 -9.71
CA SER A 33 6.17 1.70 -10.56
C SER A 33 5.63 2.04 -11.95
N PRO A 34 6.20 3.02 -12.66
CA PRO A 34 5.82 3.33 -14.03
C PRO A 34 5.85 2.11 -14.96
N ASP A 35 6.89 1.28 -14.88
CA ASP A 35 7.02 0.08 -15.72
C ASP A 35 5.92 -0.94 -15.41
N LEU A 36 5.63 -1.18 -14.13
CA LEU A 36 4.54 -2.08 -13.74
C LEU A 36 3.19 -1.51 -14.19
N MET A 37 2.95 -0.21 -14.04
CA MET A 37 1.71 0.43 -14.50
C MET A 37 1.49 0.20 -16.00
N PHE A 38 2.52 0.37 -16.83
CA PHE A 38 2.44 0.12 -18.27
C PHE A 38 2.24 -1.36 -18.61
N MET A 39 2.88 -2.26 -17.86
CA MET A 39 2.68 -3.71 -18.04
C MET A 39 1.23 -4.11 -17.73
N LEU A 40 0.68 -3.65 -16.62
CA LEU A 40 -0.69 -3.93 -16.20
C LEU A 40 -1.72 -3.28 -17.14
N ALA A 41 -1.49 -2.03 -17.54
CA ALA A 41 -2.34 -1.35 -18.51
C ALA A 41 -2.44 -2.12 -19.83
N ARG A 42 -1.31 -2.62 -20.34
CA ARG A 42 -1.29 -3.47 -21.55
C ARG A 42 -2.01 -4.79 -21.34
N ARG A 43 -1.79 -5.46 -20.19
CA ARG A 43 -2.47 -6.71 -19.82
C ARG A 43 -4.00 -6.55 -19.84
N ASN A 44 -4.48 -5.45 -19.28
CA ASN A 44 -5.90 -5.20 -19.05
C ASN A 44 -6.56 -4.35 -20.15
N GLY A 45 -5.83 -4.02 -21.23
CA GLY A 45 -6.37 -3.24 -22.35
C GLY A 45 -6.74 -1.80 -21.97
N ILE A 46 -6.05 -1.21 -20.99
CA ILE A 46 -6.34 0.12 -20.47
C ILE A 46 -5.39 1.13 -21.12
N ALA A 47 -5.95 2.17 -21.72
CA ALA A 47 -5.16 3.26 -22.27
C ALA A 47 -4.67 4.20 -21.16
N LEU A 48 -3.37 4.48 -21.18
CA LEU A 48 -2.76 5.50 -20.31
C LEU A 48 -2.56 6.80 -21.09
N PRO A 49 -2.61 7.97 -20.41
CA PRO A 49 -2.43 9.27 -21.08
C PRO A 49 -0.95 9.57 -21.43
N TRP A 50 -0.02 8.70 -21.06
CA TRP A 50 1.41 8.81 -21.33
C TRP A 50 1.86 7.79 -22.37
N ASN A 51 2.83 8.15 -23.20
CA ASN A 51 3.31 7.29 -24.27
C ASN A 51 4.18 6.13 -23.78
N ASP A 52 4.89 6.32 -22.66
CA ASP A 52 5.81 5.35 -22.08
C ASP A 52 6.02 5.57 -20.57
N ALA A 53 6.74 4.65 -19.95
CA ALA A 53 7.05 4.69 -18.53
C ALA A 53 7.95 5.88 -18.15
N GLN A 54 8.79 6.37 -19.06
CA GLN A 54 9.65 7.52 -18.81
C GLN A 54 8.83 8.81 -18.78
N ALA A 55 7.88 8.98 -19.70
CA ALA A 55 6.94 10.10 -19.70
C ALA A 55 6.06 10.11 -18.43
N LEU A 56 5.64 8.94 -17.93
CA LEU A 56 4.95 8.81 -16.66
C LEU A 56 5.88 9.17 -15.48
N ALA A 57 7.10 8.65 -15.44
CA ALA A 57 8.05 8.94 -14.37
C ALA A 57 8.34 10.45 -14.23
N ALA A 58 8.30 11.20 -15.33
CA ALA A 58 8.46 12.65 -15.32
C ALA A 58 7.32 13.38 -14.59
N GLN A 59 6.16 12.73 -14.39
CA GLN A 59 5.02 13.29 -13.65
C GLN A 59 5.17 13.18 -12.13
N TYR A 60 6.14 12.42 -11.62
CA TYR A 60 6.39 12.27 -10.17
C TYR A 60 7.05 13.51 -9.56
N ARG A 61 6.55 14.70 -9.94
CA ARG A 61 6.94 16.02 -9.41
C ARG A 61 5.69 16.74 -8.93
N PHE A 62 5.29 16.40 -7.70
CA PHE A 62 4.06 16.89 -7.12
C PHE A 62 4.24 18.29 -6.55
N GLN A 63 3.26 19.16 -6.78
CA GLN A 63 3.21 20.51 -6.23
C GLN A 63 2.41 20.57 -4.91
N ASP A 64 1.43 19.68 -4.81
CA ASP A 64 0.52 19.57 -3.67
C ASP A 64 -0.04 18.14 -3.55
N LEU A 65 -0.84 17.92 -2.51
CA LEU A 65 -1.50 16.63 -2.29
C LEU A 65 -2.46 16.26 -3.43
N GLN A 66 -3.13 17.23 -4.05
CA GLN A 66 -4.11 16.94 -5.09
C GLN A 66 -3.42 16.39 -6.36
N SER A 67 -2.32 17.01 -6.80
CA SER A 67 -1.56 16.53 -7.96
C SER A 67 -0.99 15.12 -7.74
N PHE A 68 -0.61 14.78 -6.49
CA PHE A 68 -0.25 13.42 -6.11
C PHE A 68 -1.45 12.47 -6.22
N LEU A 69 -2.59 12.83 -5.63
CA LEU A 69 -3.79 11.97 -5.63
C LEU A 69 -4.33 11.74 -7.05
N ASP A 70 -4.24 12.72 -7.93
CA ASP A 70 -4.68 12.57 -9.33
C ASP A 70 -3.87 11.47 -10.04
N LEU A 71 -2.55 11.46 -9.87
CA LEU A 71 -1.69 10.42 -10.43
C LEU A 71 -1.92 9.06 -9.75
N TYR A 72 -2.06 9.05 -8.42
CA TYR A 72 -2.35 7.87 -7.63
C TYR A 72 -3.64 7.16 -8.10
N PHE A 73 -4.74 7.91 -8.28
CA PHE A 73 -6.00 7.33 -8.77
C PHE A 73 -5.94 6.92 -10.25
N GLN A 74 -5.08 7.54 -11.07
CA GLN A 74 -4.81 7.05 -12.42
C GLN A 74 -4.14 5.66 -12.37
N GLY A 75 -3.17 5.48 -11.47
CA GLY A 75 -2.53 4.18 -11.24
C GLY A 75 -3.50 3.10 -10.78
N CYS A 76 -4.44 3.43 -9.89
CA CYS A 76 -5.44 2.46 -9.43
C CYS A 76 -6.25 1.83 -10.57
N LYS A 77 -6.42 2.51 -11.69
CA LYS A 77 -7.24 2.01 -12.81
C LYS A 77 -6.67 0.76 -13.48
N VAL A 78 -5.37 0.54 -13.42
CA VAL A 78 -4.73 -0.60 -14.10
C VAL A 78 -4.78 -1.89 -13.27
N LEU A 79 -5.22 -1.81 -12.01
CA LEU A 79 -5.32 -2.93 -11.07
C LEU A 79 -6.75 -3.51 -11.13
N VAL A 80 -6.93 -4.63 -11.84
CA VAL A 80 -8.24 -5.19 -12.19
C VAL A 80 -8.41 -6.64 -11.71
N THR A 81 -7.33 -7.42 -11.75
CA THR A 81 -7.36 -8.86 -11.43
C THR A 81 -6.56 -9.20 -10.18
N ALA A 82 -6.81 -10.37 -9.58
CA ALA A 82 -6.01 -10.85 -8.45
C ALA A 82 -4.51 -10.89 -8.79
N GLN A 83 -4.16 -11.23 -10.03
CA GLN A 83 -2.77 -11.24 -10.47
C GLN A 83 -2.14 -9.84 -10.48
N ASP A 84 -2.91 -8.78 -10.77
CA ASP A 84 -2.39 -7.41 -10.75
C ASP A 84 -2.05 -6.97 -9.33
N PHE A 85 -2.91 -7.29 -8.36
CA PHE A 85 -2.66 -7.01 -6.94
C PHE A 85 -1.51 -7.86 -6.39
N TYR A 86 -1.39 -9.10 -6.84
CA TYR A 86 -0.26 -9.95 -6.51
C TYR A 86 1.05 -9.33 -7.02
N ASP A 87 1.11 -8.97 -8.32
CA ASP A 87 2.32 -8.39 -8.94
C ASP A 87 2.74 -7.09 -8.26
N LEU A 88 1.79 -6.20 -7.95
CA LEU A 88 2.05 -4.97 -7.21
C LEU A 88 2.67 -5.24 -5.84
N THR A 89 2.05 -6.13 -5.09
CA THR A 89 2.46 -6.45 -3.72
C THR A 89 3.83 -7.14 -3.70
N ARG A 90 4.05 -8.10 -4.60
CA ARG A 90 5.36 -8.77 -4.74
C ARG A 90 6.46 -7.81 -5.15
N GLN A 91 6.19 -6.90 -6.09
CA GLN A 91 7.17 -5.90 -6.51
C GLN A 91 7.58 -4.98 -5.35
N TYR A 92 6.60 -4.52 -4.56
CA TYR A 92 6.88 -3.71 -3.38
C TYR A 92 7.70 -4.49 -2.36
N LEU A 93 7.25 -5.69 -1.94
CA LEU A 93 7.91 -6.48 -0.90
C LEU A 93 9.31 -6.92 -1.31
N ALA A 94 9.55 -7.22 -2.59
CA ALA A 94 10.88 -7.54 -3.10
C ALA A 94 11.85 -6.34 -2.98
N ARG A 95 11.39 -5.12 -3.28
CA ARG A 95 12.19 -3.90 -3.09
C ARG A 95 12.45 -3.64 -1.62
N ALA A 96 11.43 -3.75 -0.77
CA ALA A 96 11.55 -3.58 0.66
C ALA A 96 12.55 -4.58 1.26
N HIS A 97 12.50 -5.85 0.85
CA HIS A 97 13.46 -6.87 1.26
C HIS A 97 14.90 -6.52 0.83
N ALA A 98 15.09 -6.06 -0.41
CA ALA A 98 16.39 -5.62 -0.92
C ALA A 98 16.97 -4.46 -0.08
N ASP A 99 16.13 -3.59 0.45
CA ASP A 99 16.48 -2.49 1.35
C ASP A 99 16.56 -2.91 2.83
N ARG A 100 16.52 -4.24 3.10
CA ARG A 100 16.56 -4.83 4.43
C ARG A 100 15.39 -4.43 5.35
N VAL A 101 14.23 -4.20 4.77
CA VAL A 101 12.98 -4.12 5.53
C VAL A 101 12.59 -5.53 5.98
N VAL A 102 12.49 -5.73 7.29
CA VAL A 102 12.11 -7.02 7.90
C VAL A 102 10.63 -7.06 8.27
N ARG A 103 10.00 -5.91 8.37
CA ARG A 103 8.56 -5.75 8.64
C ARG A 103 7.98 -4.61 7.81
N ALA A 104 6.92 -4.90 7.04
CA ALA A 104 6.14 -3.90 6.30
C ALA A 104 4.67 -3.91 6.74
N GLU A 105 4.09 -2.74 6.97
CA GLU A 105 2.65 -2.57 7.19
C GLU A 105 2.05 -1.75 6.06
N MET A 106 1.25 -2.41 5.24
CA MET A 106 0.77 -1.91 3.96
C MET A 106 -0.72 -1.60 4.02
N PHE A 107 -1.08 -0.41 3.57
CA PHE A 107 -2.47 -0.01 3.38
C PHE A 107 -2.94 -0.33 1.97
N ILE A 108 -4.22 -0.70 1.86
CA ILE A 108 -4.93 -0.75 0.59
C ILE A 108 -6.32 -0.15 0.75
N GLY A 109 -6.79 0.59 -0.26
CA GLY A 109 -8.10 1.25 -0.28
C GLY A 109 -9.09 0.55 -1.20
N PRO A 110 -9.87 -0.45 -0.73
CA PRO A 110 -10.79 -1.22 -1.58
C PRO A 110 -11.77 -0.36 -2.37
N GLN A 111 -12.17 0.78 -1.82
CA GLN A 111 -13.13 1.70 -2.45
C GLN A 111 -12.66 2.25 -3.81
N SER A 112 -11.33 2.32 -4.05
CA SER A 112 -10.78 2.71 -5.35
C SER A 112 -11.07 1.71 -6.45
N PHE A 113 -11.21 0.45 -6.10
CA PHE A 113 -11.31 -0.69 -7.04
C PHE A 113 -12.74 -1.17 -7.17
N VAL A 114 -13.45 -1.37 -6.06
CA VAL A 114 -14.86 -1.82 -6.07
C VAL A 114 -15.74 -0.84 -6.84
N ALA A 115 -15.50 0.46 -6.75
CA ALA A 115 -16.20 1.48 -7.53
C ALA A 115 -15.96 1.36 -9.05
N GLN A 116 -14.91 0.66 -9.46
CA GLN A 116 -14.58 0.35 -10.86
C GLN A 116 -15.07 -1.04 -11.30
N GLY A 117 -15.78 -1.76 -10.43
CA GLY A 117 -16.29 -3.10 -10.70
C GLY A 117 -15.30 -4.24 -10.42
N VAL A 118 -14.17 -3.96 -9.75
CA VAL A 118 -13.22 -5.00 -9.34
C VAL A 118 -13.79 -5.74 -8.13
N PRO A 119 -13.91 -7.08 -8.16
CA PRO A 119 -14.35 -7.86 -7.01
C PRO A 119 -13.39 -7.70 -5.83
N ILE A 120 -13.95 -7.56 -4.62
CA ILE A 120 -13.14 -7.45 -3.39
C ILE A 120 -12.27 -8.70 -3.18
N GLU A 121 -12.76 -9.85 -3.58
CA GLU A 121 -12.05 -11.13 -3.54
C GLU A 121 -10.75 -11.07 -4.36
N ALA A 122 -10.80 -10.53 -5.57
CA ALA A 122 -9.62 -10.40 -6.42
C ALA A 122 -8.52 -9.55 -5.77
N LEU A 123 -8.91 -8.44 -5.11
CA LEU A 123 -7.99 -7.60 -4.37
C LEU A 123 -7.38 -8.35 -3.18
N MET A 124 -8.24 -8.93 -2.33
CA MET A 124 -7.78 -9.56 -1.09
C MET A 124 -6.94 -10.81 -1.37
N GLU A 125 -7.37 -11.67 -2.30
CA GLU A 125 -6.63 -12.88 -2.69
C GLU A 125 -5.25 -12.53 -3.26
N GLY A 126 -5.18 -11.57 -4.18
CA GLY A 126 -3.91 -11.17 -4.79
C GLY A 126 -2.91 -10.63 -3.78
N VAL A 127 -3.33 -9.71 -2.93
CA VAL A 127 -2.47 -9.12 -1.90
C VAL A 127 -2.01 -10.17 -0.89
N LEU A 128 -2.95 -10.96 -0.35
CA LEU A 128 -2.65 -11.94 0.69
C LEU A 128 -1.78 -13.10 0.19
N ALA A 129 -1.95 -13.54 -1.06
CA ALA A 129 -1.09 -14.53 -1.69
C ALA A 129 0.34 -14.00 -1.83
N ALA A 130 0.51 -12.77 -2.32
CA ALA A 130 1.82 -12.14 -2.45
C ALA A 130 2.53 -11.95 -1.10
N MET A 131 1.79 -11.60 -0.04
CA MET A 131 2.34 -11.50 1.32
C MET A 131 2.83 -12.87 1.82
N ALA A 132 2.05 -13.93 1.61
CA ALA A 132 2.42 -15.28 2.00
C ALA A 132 3.70 -15.73 1.30
N ASP A 133 3.79 -15.51 -0.01
CA ASP A 133 4.97 -15.86 -0.80
C ASP A 133 6.21 -15.05 -0.38
N ALA A 134 6.07 -13.75 -0.12
CA ALA A 134 7.17 -12.93 0.37
C ALA A 134 7.67 -13.40 1.74
N THR A 135 6.77 -13.80 2.63
CA THR A 135 7.17 -14.36 3.93
C THR A 135 7.90 -15.68 3.76
N ALA A 136 7.41 -16.56 2.89
CA ALA A 136 7.99 -17.89 2.68
C ALA A 136 9.34 -17.84 1.94
N GLN A 137 9.48 -16.96 0.95
CA GLN A 137 10.63 -16.91 0.05
C GLN A 137 11.71 -15.94 0.54
N ASP A 138 11.31 -14.78 1.05
CA ASP A 138 12.21 -13.68 1.39
C ASP A 138 12.34 -13.47 2.91
N GLY A 139 11.49 -14.11 3.72
CA GLY A 139 11.48 -13.96 5.17
C GLY A 139 10.97 -12.60 5.67
N ILE A 140 10.40 -11.76 4.80
CA ILE A 140 9.85 -10.46 5.18
C ILE A 140 8.47 -10.64 5.85
N SER A 141 8.29 -10.07 7.03
CA SER A 141 6.99 -10.03 7.70
C SER A 141 6.13 -8.90 7.11
N ALA A 142 4.90 -9.20 6.77
CA ALA A 142 3.98 -8.19 6.24
C ALA A 142 2.64 -8.16 7.01
N GLY A 143 2.06 -6.97 7.15
CA GLY A 143 0.71 -6.76 7.68
C GLY A 143 -0.12 -5.96 6.70
N LEU A 144 -1.38 -6.37 6.50
CA LEU A 144 -2.32 -5.65 5.66
C LEU A 144 -3.23 -4.78 6.51
N LEU A 145 -3.34 -3.51 6.16
CA LEU A 145 -4.30 -2.57 6.72
C LEU A 145 -5.29 -2.14 5.61
N VAL A 146 -6.56 -2.14 5.94
CA VAL A 146 -7.60 -1.65 5.01
C VAL A 146 -7.88 -0.18 5.30
N SER A 147 -7.78 0.66 4.27
CA SER A 147 -8.01 2.10 4.36
C SER A 147 -9.31 2.49 3.68
N VAL A 148 -10.09 3.36 4.33
CA VAL A 148 -11.27 3.99 3.71
C VAL A 148 -10.95 5.42 3.29
N HIS A 149 -11.69 5.92 2.29
CA HIS A 149 -11.46 7.24 1.73
C HIS A 149 -12.28 8.32 2.43
N ARG A 150 -11.62 9.35 2.96
CA ARG A 150 -12.24 10.48 3.68
C ARG A 150 -13.24 11.29 2.85
N HIS A 151 -13.07 11.30 1.53
CA HIS A 151 -13.97 12.04 0.62
C HIS A 151 -15.24 11.26 0.29
N ARG A 152 -15.39 10.02 0.76
CA ARG A 152 -16.60 9.22 0.65
C ARG A 152 -17.45 9.32 1.91
N SER A 153 -18.64 8.71 1.91
CA SER A 153 -19.54 8.74 3.06
C SER A 153 -19.14 7.72 4.13
N GLN A 154 -19.60 7.93 5.37
CA GLN A 154 -19.43 6.96 6.46
C GLN A 154 -20.14 5.63 6.15
N GLU A 155 -21.30 5.67 5.47
CA GLU A 155 -22.03 4.48 5.04
C GLU A 155 -21.22 3.65 4.06
N ASP A 156 -20.47 4.30 3.16
CA ASP A 156 -19.57 3.63 2.23
C ASP A 156 -18.38 2.98 2.96
N ALA A 157 -17.86 3.65 3.98
CA ALA A 157 -16.82 3.10 4.86
C ALA A 157 -17.34 1.87 5.65
N LEU A 158 -18.56 1.91 6.17
CA LEU A 158 -19.18 0.77 6.86
C LEU A 158 -19.40 -0.41 5.91
N ARG A 159 -19.88 -0.17 4.68
CA ARG A 159 -19.98 -1.24 3.67
C ARG A 159 -18.63 -1.86 3.33
N THR A 160 -17.58 -1.04 3.27
CA THR A 160 -16.21 -1.55 3.07
C THR A 160 -15.78 -2.45 4.23
N LEU A 161 -16.05 -2.05 5.47
CA LEU A 161 -15.76 -2.86 6.65
C LEU A 161 -16.46 -4.22 6.60
N ASP A 162 -17.75 -4.24 6.23
CA ASP A 162 -18.53 -5.46 6.07
C ASP A 162 -17.99 -6.34 4.93
N SER A 163 -17.57 -5.73 3.82
CA SER A 163 -17.06 -6.48 2.66
C SER A 163 -15.74 -7.19 2.91
N VAL A 164 -14.90 -6.68 3.83
CA VAL A 164 -13.62 -7.29 4.18
C VAL A 164 -13.69 -8.24 5.38
N ALA A 165 -14.85 -8.36 6.02
CA ALA A 165 -15.06 -9.22 7.19
C ALA A 165 -14.65 -10.70 6.98
N PRO A 166 -14.81 -11.33 5.79
CA PRO A 166 -14.32 -12.69 5.54
C PRO A 166 -12.80 -12.87 5.74
N TRP A 167 -12.02 -11.79 5.73
CA TRP A 167 -10.56 -11.82 5.93
C TRP A 167 -10.12 -11.11 7.22
N ALA A 168 -11.02 -10.93 8.19
CA ALA A 168 -10.75 -10.18 9.42
C ALA A 168 -9.52 -10.68 10.18
N ASP A 169 -9.28 -11.98 10.20
CA ASP A 169 -8.12 -12.63 10.83
C ASP A 169 -6.79 -12.36 10.09
N ARG A 170 -6.85 -11.90 8.84
CA ARG A 170 -5.71 -11.59 7.98
C ARG A 170 -5.44 -10.08 7.88
N ILE A 171 -6.31 -9.25 8.43
CA ILE A 171 -6.22 -7.79 8.42
C ILE A 171 -5.62 -7.32 9.74
N ALA A 172 -4.45 -6.67 9.69
CA ALA A 172 -3.76 -6.16 10.86
C ALA A 172 -4.45 -4.93 11.48
N GLY A 173 -5.19 -4.17 10.69
CA GLY A 173 -5.93 -3.00 11.17
C GLY A 173 -6.70 -2.26 10.09
N ILE A 174 -7.41 -1.25 10.54
CA ILE A 174 -8.25 -0.37 9.72
C ILE A 174 -7.70 1.06 9.80
N GLY A 175 -7.66 1.75 8.69
CA GLY A 175 -7.22 3.13 8.61
C GLY A 175 -8.10 4.01 7.73
N MET A 176 -7.65 5.22 7.50
CA MET A 176 -8.34 6.21 6.69
C MET A 176 -7.31 7.04 5.91
N GLY A 177 -7.59 7.26 4.62
CA GLY A 177 -6.72 8.02 3.73
C GLY A 177 -7.45 9.05 2.87
N GLY A 178 -6.69 9.75 2.03
CA GLY A 178 -7.19 10.77 1.12
C GLY A 178 -7.15 12.18 1.69
N ALA A 179 -7.81 13.13 1.00
CA ALA A 179 -7.78 14.55 1.34
C ALA A 179 -8.46 14.83 2.70
N GLU A 180 -7.69 15.24 3.70
CA GLU A 180 -8.18 15.51 5.05
C GLU A 180 -9.02 16.78 5.12
N ARG A 181 -8.64 17.81 4.40
CA ARG A 181 -9.47 19.01 4.23
C ARG A 181 -10.49 18.79 3.11
N PRO A 182 -11.76 18.96 3.31
CA PRO A 182 -12.56 19.29 4.50
C PRO A 182 -13.17 18.04 5.19
N ASN A 183 -12.48 16.91 5.22
CA ASN A 183 -13.00 15.62 5.66
C ASN A 183 -12.36 15.14 6.98
N PRO A 184 -12.69 15.74 8.14
CA PRO A 184 -12.10 15.37 9.43
C PRO A 184 -12.54 13.97 9.87
N PRO A 185 -11.73 13.28 10.70
CA PRO A 185 -12.05 11.93 11.20
C PRO A 185 -13.37 11.85 11.97
N SER A 186 -13.82 12.97 12.57
CA SER A 186 -15.09 13.04 13.31
C SER A 186 -16.34 12.69 12.49
N ARG A 187 -16.25 12.78 11.16
CA ARG A 187 -17.33 12.34 10.25
C ARG A 187 -17.49 10.82 10.18
N PHE A 188 -16.56 10.06 10.76
CA PHE A 188 -16.46 8.59 10.66
C PHE A 188 -16.54 7.91 12.03
N THR A 189 -17.19 8.56 13.00
CA THR A 189 -17.25 8.09 14.39
C THR A 189 -17.88 6.69 14.48
N ASP A 190 -18.98 6.43 13.77
CA ASP A 190 -19.66 5.13 13.82
C ASP A 190 -18.85 4.04 13.11
N PHE A 191 -18.16 4.38 12.01
CA PHE A 191 -17.23 3.48 11.35
C PHE A 191 -16.11 3.01 12.28
N PHE A 192 -15.43 3.93 12.98
CA PHE A 192 -14.37 3.55 13.91
C PHE A 192 -14.89 2.79 15.12
N ARG A 193 -16.11 3.11 15.59
CA ARG A 193 -16.76 2.35 16.66
C ARG A 193 -17.06 0.92 16.21
N ALA A 194 -17.61 0.73 15.00
CA ALA A 194 -17.88 -0.58 14.43
C ALA A 194 -16.59 -1.38 14.22
N ALA A 195 -15.54 -0.78 13.67
CA ALA A 195 -14.25 -1.43 13.48
C ALA A 195 -13.67 -1.94 14.81
N ARG A 196 -13.70 -1.11 15.86
CA ARG A 196 -13.26 -1.53 17.21
C ARG A 196 -14.12 -2.65 17.79
N ALA A 197 -15.45 -2.58 17.62
CA ALA A 197 -16.38 -3.61 18.12
C ALA A 197 -16.12 -4.97 17.43
N GLN A 198 -15.65 -4.97 16.19
CA GLN A 198 -15.24 -6.17 15.44
C GLN A 198 -13.78 -6.60 15.76
N GLY A 199 -13.10 -5.93 16.67
CA GLY A 199 -11.75 -6.29 17.11
C GLY A 199 -10.59 -5.75 16.26
N TYR A 200 -10.86 -4.91 15.26
CA TYR A 200 -9.79 -4.32 14.45
C TYR A 200 -8.97 -3.30 15.23
N LYS A 201 -7.67 -3.31 15.01
CA LYS A 201 -6.80 -2.20 15.41
C LYS A 201 -7.04 -1.01 14.49
N LEU A 202 -6.84 0.20 15.00
CA LEU A 202 -6.93 1.43 14.21
C LEU A 202 -5.52 1.98 13.97
N SER A 203 -5.26 2.39 12.73
CA SER A 203 -3.97 2.97 12.35
C SER A 203 -4.18 4.24 11.54
N LEU A 204 -3.68 5.34 12.07
CA LEU A 204 -3.64 6.67 11.46
C LEU A 204 -2.26 7.27 11.72
N ILE A 205 -1.75 8.12 10.78
CA ILE A 205 -0.45 8.78 10.99
C ILE A 205 -0.53 9.76 12.17
N HIS A 206 -1.61 10.51 12.27
CA HIS A 206 -1.83 11.47 13.36
C HIS A 206 -2.74 10.85 14.39
N ILE A 207 -2.18 10.61 15.53
CA ILE A 207 -2.87 10.11 16.71
C ILE A 207 -2.99 11.29 17.70
#